data_b8db3ec9b06842ad7957d5798bf57958
#
_entry.id   b8db3ec9b06842ad7957d5798bf57958
#
_cell.length_a   1.000
_cell.length_b   1.000
_cell.length_c   1.000
_cell.angle_alpha   90.00
_cell.angle_beta   90.00
_cell.angle_gamma   90.00
#
_symmetry.space_group_name_H-M   'P 1'
#
loop_
_entity.id
_entity.type
_entity.pdbx_description
1 polymer ?
#
loop_
_entity_poly.entity_id
_entity_poly.type
_entity_poly.pdbx_seq_one_letter_code
_entity_poly.pdbx_strand_id
1 'polypeptide(L)'
;MKQSYTPPATLLEKYADLIVRFGMQNKDGKKIKKGSVIQFTVPEAAKPLYFYLQRAILKNGHHPMGIFVPSPDGQYNVQADFYTHAAKKQVDFIAKKFIKGQVDQIDGSIQILAEADPHALKSIESKKIMQRAQSQNPGLSYRRRKIESGKLDWTIALYGTDAMAKEAGMTLKEYWQQIIKACYLNDKDPVATWNTINKTVQTTAKKLTKLRIQSVHVVGSDVDLTLGIGSNRKWLAGGGCNIPSYEVFTTPNWTDVNGWIRLNQPHYRYGKKIEGMELWFESGVVVKSKASKNHELLESMLKTPGGNKLGEFSLTDARLSKITKSMAEILYDENIGGTYGNTHIALGSAYRECYDGTPDPTWKTAYWEALGFNSSVVHSDVISTTKRTVTATLENGTTKVIYKDGHFSI
;
A
#
# COMPACT_ATOMS: atom_id res chain seq x y z
N MET A 1 -16.10 -3.80 -21.22
CA MET A 1 -15.83 -5.26 -21.28
C MET A 1 -16.76 -6.04 -20.36
N LYS A 2 -17.34 -7.17 -20.82
CA LYS A 2 -18.14 -8.06 -19.98
C LYS A 2 -17.18 -8.99 -19.21
N GLN A 3 -17.19 -8.91 -17.88
CA GLN A 3 -16.42 -9.79 -17.00
C GLN A 3 -17.06 -11.20 -16.98
N SER A 4 -16.23 -12.24 -16.80
CA SER A 4 -16.69 -13.64 -16.71
C SER A 4 -17.50 -13.94 -15.44
N TYR A 5 -17.36 -13.11 -14.42
CA TYR A 5 -18.11 -13.16 -13.17
C TYR A 5 -18.39 -11.73 -12.66
N THR A 6 -19.58 -11.52 -12.14
CA THR A 6 -19.95 -10.29 -11.42
C THR A 6 -20.51 -10.68 -10.06
N PRO A 7 -19.99 -10.15 -8.95
CA PRO A 7 -20.52 -10.42 -7.62
C PRO A 7 -21.98 -10.02 -7.51
N PRO A 8 -22.80 -10.74 -6.70
CA PRO A 8 -24.19 -10.37 -6.46
C PRO A 8 -24.33 -8.94 -5.93
N ALA A 9 -25.43 -8.29 -6.25
CA ALA A 9 -25.75 -6.93 -5.83
C ALA A 9 -25.63 -6.72 -4.31
N THR A 10 -26.14 -7.66 -3.52
CA THR A 10 -26.10 -7.63 -2.06
C THR A 10 -24.66 -7.65 -1.51
N LEU A 11 -23.76 -8.34 -2.20
CA LEU A 11 -22.35 -8.42 -1.82
C LEU A 11 -21.63 -7.11 -2.16
N LEU A 12 -21.91 -6.53 -3.32
CA LEU A 12 -21.35 -5.21 -3.70
C LEU A 12 -21.88 -4.09 -2.80
N GLU A 13 -23.14 -4.16 -2.34
CA GLU A 13 -23.68 -3.24 -1.33
C GLU A 13 -22.91 -3.32 -0.01
N LYS A 14 -22.70 -4.53 0.53
CA LYS A 14 -21.91 -4.75 1.75
C LYS A 14 -20.48 -4.27 1.59
N TYR A 15 -19.88 -4.51 0.41
CA TYR A 15 -18.51 -4.09 0.15
C TYR A 15 -18.39 -2.57 0.08
N ALA A 16 -19.29 -1.90 -0.62
CA ALA A 16 -19.34 -0.44 -0.68
C ALA A 16 -19.57 0.17 0.72
N ASP A 17 -20.45 -0.43 1.52
CA ASP A 17 -20.70 0.02 2.89
C ASP A 17 -19.46 -0.16 3.79
N LEU A 18 -18.73 -1.27 3.65
CA LEU A 18 -17.45 -1.49 4.33
C LEU A 18 -16.42 -0.41 3.93
N ILE A 19 -16.25 -0.16 2.64
CA ILE A 19 -15.28 0.83 2.12
C ILE A 19 -15.60 2.23 2.66
N VAL A 20 -16.89 2.62 2.68
CA VAL A 20 -17.30 3.95 3.16
C VAL A 20 -17.28 4.05 4.68
N ARG A 21 -17.85 3.08 5.41
CA ARG A 21 -18.02 3.18 6.87
C ARG A 21 -16.79 2.81 7.67
N PHE A 22 -15.97 1.88 7.17
CA PHE A 22 -14.71 1.51 7.79
C PHE A 22 -13.53 2.23 7.16
N GLY A 23 -13.44 2.29 5.81
CA GLY A 23 -12.35 2.93 5.10
C GLY A 23 -12.26 4.45 5.32
N MET A 24 -13.40 5.12 5.54
CA MET A 24 -13.45 6.55 5.86
C MET A 24 -13.45 6.81 7.37
N GLN A 25 -12.75 6.00 8.13
CA GLN A 25 -12.37 6.28 9.50
C GLN A 25 -10.91 6.69 9.53
N ASN A 26 -10.58 7.73 10.30
CA ASN A 26 -9.17 8.02 10.52
C ASN A 26 -8.48 6.85 11.28
N LYS A 27 -7.15 6.90 11.34
CA LYS A 27 -6.34 5.88 12.00
C LYS A 27 -6.72 5.65 13.48
N ASP A 28 -7.35 6.63 14.14
CA ASP A 28 -7.83 6.54 15.52
C ASP A 28 -9.27 6.01 15.64
N GLY A 29 -9.88 5.59 14.53
CA GLY A 29 -11.26 5.11 14.47
C GLY A 29 -12.32 6.21 14.49
N LYS A 30 -11.93 7.47 14.38
CA LYS A 30 -12.84 8.58 14.20
C LYS A 30 -13.46 8.55 12.80
N LYS A 31 -14.78 8.53 12.73
CA LYS A 31 -15.51 8.61 11.46
C LYS A 31 -15.34 9.99 10.82
N ILE A 32 -15.26 10.02 9.51
CA ILE A 32 -15.31 11.26 8.75
C ILE A 32 -16.58 12.05 9.08
N LYS A 33 -16.47 13.36 9.15
CA LYS A 33 -17.57 14.25 9.55
C LYS A 33 -18.72 14.17 8.53
N LYS A 34 -19.98 14.11 8.99
CA LYS A 34 -21.16 14.22 8.11
C LYS A 34 -21.09 15.51 7.26
N GLY A 35 -21.54 15.43 6.03
CA GLY A 35 -21.45 16.52 5.06
C GLY A 35 -20.09 16.65 4.36
N SER A 36 -19.12 15.76 4.67
CA SER A 36 -17.83 15.73 4.00
C SER A 36 -17.97 15.41 2.51
N VAL A 37 -17.07 15.98 1.72
CA VAL A 37 -16.96 15.70 0.29
C VAL A 37 -16.02 14.53 0.08
N ILE A 38 -16.55 13.41 -0.46
CA ILE A 38 -15.79 12.19 -0.73
C ILE A 38 -15.61 12.03 -2.24
N GLN A 39 -14.37 12.18 -2.68
CA GLN A 39 -13.99 11.80 -4.03
C GLN A 39 -13.81 10.28 -4.09
N PHE A 40 -14.40 9.64 -5.11
CA PHE A 40 -14.16 8.22 -5.37
C PHE A 40 -13.80 8.01 -6.84
N THR A 41 -12.67 7.34 -7.07
CA THR A 41 -12.14 7.05 -8.39
C THR A 41 -12.33 5.57 -8.69
N VAL A 42 -13.03 5.26 -9.77
CA VAL A 42 -13.38 3.89 -10.13
C VAL A 42 -13.07 3.64 -11.62
N PRO A 43 -12.20 2.65 -11.92
CA PRO A 43 -12.00 2.21 -13.30
C PRO A 43 -13.27 1.62 -13.92
N GLU A 44 -13.38 1.71 -15.24
CA GLU A 44 -14.50 1.19 -16.01
C GLU A 44 -14.75 -0.30 -15.75
N ALA A 45 -13.72 -1.10 -15.59
CA ALA A 45 -13.81 -2.51 -15.24
C ALA A 45 -14.58 -2.77 -13.92
N ALA A 46 -14.60 -1.79 -13.01
CA ALA A 46 -15.33 -1.84 -11.74
C ALA A 46 -16.66 -1.06 -11.77
N LYS A 47 -17.20 -0.75 -12.93
CA LYS A 47 -18.45 0.01 -13.09
C LYS A 47 -19.59 -0.42 -12.15
N PRO A 48 -19.87 -1.71 -11.88
CA PRO A 48 -20.92 -2.08 -10.94
C PRO A 48 -20.69 -1.49 -9.53
N LEU A 49 -19.44 -1.48 -9.02
CA LEU A 49 -19.12 -0.95 -7.70
C LEU A 49 -19.29 0.57 -7.61
N TYR A 50 -19.12 1.30 -8.72
CA TYR A 50 -19.32 2.75 -8.76
C TYR A 50 -20.69 3.17 -8.22
N PHE A 51 -21.76 2.50 -8.66
CA PHE A 51 -23.13 2.82 -8.24
C PHE A 51 -23.37 2.54 -6.75
N TYR A 52 -22.80 1.43 -6.24
CA TYR A 52 -22.96 1.09 -4.82
C TYR A 52 -22.14 2.02 -3.92
N LEU A 53 -20.95 2.44 -4.34
CA LEU A 53 -20.15 3.44 -3.62
C LEU A 53 -20.87 4.78 -3.54
N GLN A 54 -21.40 5.28 -4.66
CA GLN A 54 -22.17 6.52 -4.67
C GLN A 54 -23.37 6.45 -3.71
N ARG A 55 -24.11 5.33 -3.73
CA ARG A 55 -25.24 5.11 -2.81
C ARG A 55 -24.79 5.04 -1.35
N ALA A 56 -23.70 4.33 -1.06
CA ALA A 56 -23.17 4.21 0.28
C ALA A 56 -22.70 5.58 0.83
N ILE A 57 -22.03 6.39 0.02
CA ILE A 57 -21.62 7.76 0.39
C ILE A 57 -22.84 8.62 0.73
N LEU A 58 -23.87 8.62 -0.13
CA LEU A 58 -25.11 9.36 0.10
C LEU A 58 -25.87 8.88 1.35
N LYS A 59 -26.04 7.55 1.52
CA LYS A 59 -26.71 6.95 2.69
C LYS A 59 -26.02 7.31 4.01
N ASN A 60 -24.69 7.54 3.99
CA ASN A 60 -23.91 7.96 5.16
C ASN A 60 -23.88 9.48 5.35
N GLY A 61 -24.58 10.26 4.53
CA GLY A 61 -24.75 11.71 4.67
C GLY A 61 -23.56 12.53 4.17
N HIS A 62 -22.84 12.01 3.17
CA HIS A 62 -21.69 12.67 2.53
C HIS A 62 -22.00 13.07 1.09
N HIS A 63 -21.16 13.96 0.51
CA HIS A 63 -21.27 14.44 -0.86
C HIS A 63 -20.34 13.63 -1.78
N PRO A 64 -20.87 12.82 -2.74
CA PRO A 64 -20.04 12.05 -3.65
C PRO A 64 -19.45 12.91 -4.78
N MET A 65 -18.16 12.78 -5.04
CA MET A 65 -17.46 13.27 -6.23
C MET A 65 -16.89 12.09 -7.01
N GLY A 66 -17.66 11.53 -7.94
CA GLY A 66 -17.26 10.36 -8.71
C GLY A 66 -16.35 10.71 -9.88
N ILE A 67 -15.24 9.99 -10.01
CA ILE A 67 -14.35 10.00 -11.18
C ILE A 67 -14.42 8.60 -11.80
N PHE A 68 -14.85 8.53 -13.03
CA PHE A 68 -14.90 7.29 -13.81
C PHE A 68 -13.72 7.29 -14.78
N VAL A 69 -12.88 6.25 -14.74
CA VAL A 69 -11.65 6.17 -15.52
C VAL A 69 -11.78 5.07 -16.56
N PRO A 70 -11.55 5.36 -17.86
CA PRO A 70 -11.52 4.33 -18.89
C PRO A 70 -10.50 3.24 -18.55
N SER A 71 -10.91 1.98 -18.73
CA SER A 71 -10.00 0.84 -18.61
C SER A 71 -9.38 0.51 -19.96
N PRO A 72 -8.10 0.07 -20.01
CA PRO A 72 -7.54 -0.43 -21.25
C PRO A 72 -8.31 -1.66 -21.73
N ASP A 73 -8.48 -1.77 -23.03
CA ASP A 73 -8.99 -2.97 -23.70
C ASP A 73 -8.07 -3.38 -24.85
N GLY A 74 -8.48 -4.36 -25.66
CA GLY A 74 -7.65 -4.83 -26.78
C GLY A 74 -7.39 -3.79 -27.87
N GLN A 75 -8.15 -2.69 -27.90
CA GLN A 75 -8.10 -1.64 -28.91
C GLN A 75 -7.62 -0.29 -28.34
N TYR A 76 -8.06 0.07 -27.15
CA TYR A 76 -7.84 1.39 -26.55
C TYR A 76 -7.09 1.29 -25.24
N ASN A 77 -6.01 2.08 -25.11
CA ASN A 77 -5.21 2.20 -23.90
C ASN A 77 -4.76 3.65 -23.74
N VAL A 78 -5.55 4.42 -22.99
CA VAL A 78 -5.36 5.87 -22.78
C VAL A 78 -3.99 6.18 -22.19
N GLN A 79 -3.45 5.32 -21.32
CA GLN A 79 -2.13 5.56 -20.72
C GLN A 79 -1.00 5.30 -21.72
N ALA A 80 -1.04 4.17 -22.44
CA ALA A 80 -0.02 3.88 -23.44
C ALA A 80 -0.08 4.88 -24.59
N ASP A 81 -1.27 5.27 -25.03
CA ASP A 81 -1.48 6.30 -26.05
C ASP A 81 -0.85 7.63 -25.64
N PHE A 82 -1.10 8.09 -24.40
CA PHE A 82 -0.43 9.29 -23.86
C PHE A 82 1.10 9.18 -23.95
N TYR A 83 1.69 8.09 -23.49
CA TYR A 83 3.15 7.93 -23.53
C TYR A 83 3.69 7.82 -24.94
N THR A 84 2.94 7.27 -25.89
CA THR A 84 3.34 7.14 -27.28
C THR A 84 3.42 8.52 -27.96
N HIS A 85 2.43 9.37 -27.72
CA HIS A 85 2.27 10.64 -28.42
C HIS A 85 2.83 11.86 -27.67
N ALA A 86 3.00 11.77 -26.32
CA ALA A 86 3.44 12.90 -25.53
C ALA A 86 4.92 13.27 -25.78
N ALA A 87 5.17 14.52 -26.13
CA ALA A 87 6.51 15.10 -26.10
C ALA A 87 6.99 15.32 -24.65
N LYS A 88 8.30 15.52 -24.46
CA LYS A 88 8.90 15.70 -23.14
C LYS A 88 8.18 16.77 -22.30
N LYS A 89 7.87 17.95 -22.88
CA LYS A 89 7.15 19.02 -22.18
C LYS A 89 5.76 18.61 -21.68
N GLN A 90 5.07 17.71 -22.40
CA GLN A 90 3.76 17.19 -22.04
C GLN A 90 3.87 16.13 -20.93
N VAL A 91 4.91 15.29 -20.99
CA VAL A 91 5.23 14.33 -19.90
C VAL A 91 5.55 15.07 -18.60
N ASP A 92 6.25 16.20 -18.68
CA ASP A 92 6.65 17.02 -17.53
C ASP A 92 5.52 17.92 -17.01
N PHE A 93 4.43 18.10 -17.77
CA PHE A 93 3.36 19.03 -17.42
C PHE A 93 2.58 18.56 -16.18
N ILE A 94 2.32 19.49 -15.27
CA ILE A 94 1.44 19.29 -14.11
C ILE A 94 0.42 20.42 -14.00
N ALA A 95 -0.86 20.09 -13.93
CA ALA A 95 -1.97 21.02 -13.78
C ALA A 95 -2.12 21.49 -12.30
N LYS A 96 -1.12 22.24 -11.79
CA LYS A 96 -1.00 22.59 -10.36
C LYS A 96 -2.25 23.23 -9.78
N LYS A 97 -2.88 24.19 -10.49
CA LYS A 97 -4.10 24.89 -10.00
C LYS A 97 -5.29 23.94 -9.88
N PHE A 98 -5.47 23.05 -10.89
CA PHE A 98 -6.53 22.05 -10.88
C PHE A 98 -6.35 21.06 -9.73
N ILE A 99 -5.16 20.46 -9.60
CA ILE A 99 -4.85 19.50 -8.53
C ILE A 99 -5.03 20.15 -7.16
N LYS A 100 -4.55 21.38 -6.97
CA LYS A 100 -4.72 22.10 -5.71
C LYS A 100 -6.20 22.30 -5.40
N GLY A 101 -7.01 22.81 -6.32
CA GLY A 101 -8.45 23.02 -6.12
C GLY A 101 -9.18 21.71 -5.79
N GLN A 102 -8.84 20.63 -6.49
CA GLN A 102 -9.42 19.30 -6.24
C GLN A 102 -9.07 18.80 -4.83
N VAL A 103 -7.79 18.88 -4.43
CA VAL A 103 -7.36 18.46 -3.08
C VAL A 103 -7.95 19.34 -1.99
N ASP A 104 -8.08 20.66 -2.21
CA ASP A 104 -8.68 21.56 -1.24
C ASP A 104 -10.17 21.23 -1.01
N GLN A 105 -10.89 20.83 -2.07
CA GLN A 105 -12.34 20.57 -2.02
C GLN A 105 -12.71 19.29 -1.25
N ILE A 106 -11.88 18.25 -1.27
CA ILE A 106 -12.26 16.93 -0.75
C ILE A 106 -11.82 16.70 0.68
N ASP A 107 -12.65 16.05 1.50
CA ASP A 107 -12.34 15.62 2.86
C ASP A 107 -12.02 14.12 2.92
N GLY A 108 -12.49 13.35 1.94
CA GLY A 108 -12.24 11.93 1.81
C GLY A 108 -11.89 11.52 0.37
N SER A 109 -11.09 10.46 0.23
CA SER A 109 -10.70 9.92 -1.08
C SER A 109 -10.76 8.40 -1.08
N ILE A 110 -11.53 7.82 -2.00
CA ILE A 110 -11.62 6.38 -2.23
C ILE A 110 -11.00 6.08 -3.59
N GLN A 111 -10.03 5.17 -3.63
CA GLN A 111 -9.44 4.67 -4.87
C GLN A 111 -9.81 3.20 -5.04
N ILE A 112 -10.43 2.85 -6.15
CA ILE A 112 -10.68 1.45 -6.52
C ILE A 112 -9.61 1.00 -7.50
N LEU A 113 -8.92 -0.10 -7.16
CA LEU A 113 -8.03 -0.82 -8.05
C LEU A 113 -8.85 -1.84 -8.84
N ALA A 114 -8.76 -1.82 -10.15
CA ALA A 114 -9.44 -2.76 -11.03
C ALA A 114 -8.68 -2.80 -12.37
N GLU A 115 -7.55 -3.50 -12.36
CA GLU A 115 -6.68 -3.54 -13.53
C GLU A 115 -7.29 -4.43 -14.62
N ALA A 116 -7.55 -3.86 -15.78
CA ALA A 116 -8.10 -4.59 -16.93
C ALA A 116 -7.01 -5.17 -17.84
N ASP A 117 -5.79 -4.65 -17.77
CA ASP A 117 -4.58 -5.17 -18.42
C ASP A 117 -3.35 -4.86 -17.56
N PRO A 118 -2.87 -5.81 -16.72
CA PRO A 118 -1.67 -5.62 -15.90
C PRO A 118 -0.40 -5.32 -16.70
N HIS A 119 -0.43 -5.54 -18.01
CA HIS A 119 0.68 -5.33 -18.93
C HIS A 119 0.48 -4.15 -19.88
N ALA A 120 -0.49 -3.28 -19.60
CA ALA A 120 -0.88 -2.14 -20.43
C ALA A 120 0.27 -1.21 -20.84
N LEU A 121 1.32 -1.13 -20.01
CA LEU A 121 2.50 -0.28 -20.25
C LEU A 121 3.77 -1.07 -20.60
N LYS A 122 3.68 -2.37 -20.93
CA LYS A 122 4.85 -3.22 -21.20
C LYS A 122 5.76 -2.72 -22.33
N SER A 123 5.19 -2.03 -23.34
CA SER A 123 5.91 -1.47 -24.47
C SER A 123 6.49 -0.07 -24.20
N ILE A 124 6.15 0.55 -23.08
CA ILE A 124 6.59 1.91 -22.74
C ILE A 124 7.94 1.86 -22.01
N GLU A 125 8.85 2.76 -22.37
CA GLU A 125 10.13 2.89 -21.69
C GLU A 125 9.95 3.26 -20.22
N SER A 126 10.53 2.48 -19.31
CA SER A 126 10.45 2.70 -17.86
C SER A 126 10.92 4.11 -17.48
N LYS A 127 11.94 4.66 -18.18
CA LYS A 127 12.45 6.02 -17.98
C LYS A 127 11.38 7.08 -18.20
N LYS A 128 10.53 6.95 -19.24
CA LYS A 128 9.45 7.90 -19.56
C LYS A 128 8.35 7.86 -18.49
N ILE A 129 8.03 6.66 -18.00
CA ILE A 129 7.07 6.46 -16.91
C ILE A 129 7.59 7.11 -15.61
N MET A 130 8.86 6.86 -15.25
CA MET A 130 9.48 7.46 -14.07
C MET A 130 9.57 9.00 -14.17
N GLN A 131 9.89 9.54 -15.36
CA GLN A 131 9.87 10.98 -15.59
C GLN A 131 8.48 11.58 -15.31
N ARG A 132 7.41 10.93 -15.77
CA ARG A 132 6.03 11.35 -15.49
C ARG A 132 5.73 11.30 -14.00
N ALA A 133 6.09 10.22 -13.32
CA ALA A 133 5.89 10.07 -11.87
C ALA A 133 6.60 11.20 -11.10
N GLN A 134 7.84 11.52 -11.45
CA GLN A 134 8.58 12.64 -10.85
C GLN A 134 7.91 13.99 -11.10
N SER A 135 7.40 14.23 -12.30
CA SER A 135 6.74 15.50 -12.65
C SER A 135 5.46 15.74 -11.83
N GLN A 136 4.77 14.66 -11.40
CA GLN A 136 3.55 14.74 -10.59
C GLN A 136 3.82 14.94 -9.09
N ASN A 137 5.07 14.82 -8.64
CA ASN A 137 5.43 14.90 -7.22
C ASN A 137 4.92 16.17 -6.48
N PRO A 138 4.91 17.40 -7.08
CA PRO A 138 4.35 18.57 -6.40
C PRO A 138 2.87 18.39 -6.00
N GLY A 139 2.07 17.74 -6.85
CA GLY A 139 0.66 17.43 -6.57
C GLY A 139 0.50 16.38 -5.46
N LEU A 140 1.29 15.30 -5.55
CA LEU A 140 1.33 14.25 -4.54
C LEU A 140 1.77 14.81 -3.17
N SER A 141 2.78 15.67 -3.14
CA SER A 141 3.26 16.31 -1.92
C SER A 141 2.21 17.25 -1.32
N TYR A 142 1.41 17.95 -2.15
CA TYR A 142 0.31 18.78 -1.68
C TYR A 142 -0.78 17.94 -1.02
N ARG A 143 -1.19 16.84 -1.66
CA ARG A 143 -2.17 15.89 -1.10
C ARG A 143 -1.65 15.26 0.20
N ARG A 144 -0.38 14.83 0.23
CA ARG A 144 0.26 14.24 1.41
C ARG A 144 0.20 15.18 2.61
N ARG A 145 0.53 16.47 2.46
CA ARG A 145 0.41 17.45 3.56
C ARG A 145 -1.01 17.56 4.13
N LYS A 146 -2.04 17.46 3.28
CA LYS A 146 -3.43 17.47 3.75
C LYS A 146 -3.76 16.22 4.55
N ILE A 147 -3.25 15.04 4.14
CA ILE A 147 -3.36 13.77 4.88
C ILE A 147 -2.62 13.87 6.23
N GLU A 148 -1.35 14.28 6.21
CA GLU A 148 -0.51 14.42 7.42
C GLU A 148 -1.12 15.41 8.44
N SER A 149 -1.85 16.41 7.98
CA SER A 149 -2.58 17.35 8.85
C SER A 149 -3.94 16.83 9.37
N GLY A 150 -4.30 15.58 9.04
CA GLY A 150 -5.57 14.96 9.45
C GLY A 150 -6.81 15.60 8.80
N LYS A 151 -6.65 16.30 7.68
CA LYS A 151 -7.75 16.99 6.95
C LYS A 151 -8.23 16.24 5.71
N LEU A 152 -7.63 15.10 5.40
CA LEU A 152 -8.01 14.23 4.28
C LEU A 152 -7.85 12.77 4.70
N ASP A 153 -8.97 12.06 4.83
CA ASP A 153 -8.99 10.62 5.00
C ASP A 153 -8.93 9.93 3.63
N TRP A 154 -8.37 8.74 3.57
CA TRP A 154 -8.28 8.01 2.31
C TRP A 154 -8.38 6.50 2.51
N THR A 155 -8.87 5.82 1.49
CA THR A 155 -8.87 4.36 1.43
C THR A 155 -8.65 3.87 0.01
N ILE A 156 -8.03 2.70 -0.09
CA ILE A 156 -7.88 1.94 -1.33
C ILE A 156 -8.58 0.60 -1.16
N ALA A 157 -9.27 0.14 -2.20
CA ALA A 157 -9.92 -1.16 -2.22
C ALA A 157 -9.82 -1.79 -3.61
N LEU A 158 -9.96 -3.11 -3.69
CA LEU A 158 -9.78 -3.90 -4.90
C LEU A 158 -11.11 -4.36 -5.48
N TYR A 159 -11.29 -4.19 -6.78
CA TYR A 159 -12.35 -4.87 -7.54
C TYR A 159 -11.72 -5.87 -8.51
N GLY A 160 -11.98 -7.16 -8.30
CA GLY A 160 -11.40 -8.22 -9.12
C GLY A 160 -11.83 -8.18 -10.57
N THR A 161 -10.88 -8.35 -11.49
CA THR A 161 -11.09 -8.41 -12.94
C THR A 161 -10.59 -9.75 -13.50
N ASP A 162 -11.06 -10.13 -14.69
CA ASP A 162 -10.55 -11.34 -15.38
C ASP A 162 -9.06 -11.30 -15.62
N ALA A 163 -8.51 -10.12 -15.91
CA ALA A 163 -7.09 -9.94 -16.14
C ALA A 163 -6.26 -10.18 -14.87
N MET A 164 -6.69 -9.62 -13.73
CA MET A 164 -6.04 -9.82 -12.43
C MET A 164 -6.14 -11.28 -11.99
N ALA A 165 -7.31 -11.89 -12.14
CA ALA A 165 -7.52 -13.29 -11.80
C ALA A 165 -6.62 -14.21 -12.63
N LYS A 166 -6.51 -13.98 -13.93
CA LYS A 166 -5.62 -14.72 -14.85
C LYS A 166 -4.15 -14.58 -14.43
N GLU A 167 -3.71 -13.37 -14.08
CA GLU A 167 -2.33 -13.12 -13.63
C GLU A 167 -2.03 -13.85 -12.31
N ALA A 168 -3.03 -13.96 -11.42
CA ALA A 168 -2.95 -14.70 -10.17
C ALA A 168 -3.16 -16.23 -10.35
N GLY A 169 -3.34 -16.73 -11.57
CA GLY A 169 -3.61 -18.14 -11.83
C GLY A 169 -4.94 -18.65 -11.30
N MET A 170 -5.96 -17.81 -11.25
CA MET A 170 -7.29 -18.10 -10.73
C MET A 170 -8.38 -17.80 -11.77
N THR A 171 -9.55 -18.41 -11.61
CA THR A 171 -10.78 -17.92 -12.23
C THR A 171 -11.22 -16.62 -11.52
N LEU A 172 -11.96 -15.76 -12.19
CA LEU A 172 -12.47 -14.53 -11.56
C LEU A 172 -13.36 -14.81 -10.35
N LYS A 173 -14.10 -15.92 -10.36
CA LYS A 173 -14.92 -16.36 -9.21
C LYS A 173 -14.05 -16.73 -8.00
N GLU A 174 -12.95 -17.46 -8.18
CA GLU A 174 -12.00 -17.78 -7.12
C GLU A 174 -11.29 -16.52 -6.60
N TYR A 175 -10.93 -15.62 -7.49
CA TYR A 175 -10.33 -14.32 -7.14
C TYR A 175 -11.28 -13.50 -6.24
N TRP A 176 -12.55 -13.42 -6.60
CA TRP A 176 -13.57 -12.79 -5.76
C TRP A 176 -13.80 -13.53 -4.44
N GLN A 177 -13.63 -14.85 -4.38
CA GLN A 177 -13.69 -15.57 -3.11
C GLN A 177 -12.59 -15.15 -2.12
N GLN A 178 -11.38 -14.81 -2.61
CA GLN A 178 -10.33 -14.22 -1.76
C GLN A 178 -10.77 -12.86 -1.23
N ILE A 179 -11.31 -11.99 -2.09
CA ILE A 179 -11.81 -10.65 -1.71
C ILE A 179 -12.93 -10.80 -0.66
N ILE A 180 -13.90 -11.67 -0.92
CA ILE A 180 -15.04 -11.91 -0.01
C ILE A 180 -14.58 -12.38 1.37
N LYS A 181 -13.65 -13.32 1.41
CA LYS A 181 -13.09 -13.84 2.68
C LYS A 181 -12.27 -12.78 3.40
N ALA A 182 -11.37 -12.11 2.69
CA ALA A 182 -10.51 -11.08 3.25
C ALA A 182 -11.30 -9.88 3.79
N CYS A 183 -12.37 -9.49 3.13
CA CYS A 183 -13.24 -8.39 3.55
C CYS A 183 -14.43 -8.82 4.43
N TYR A 184 -14.53 -10.13 4.79
CA TYR A 184 -15.63 -10.70 5.61
C TYR A 184 -17.03 -10.37 5.08
N LEU A 185 -17.18 -10.32 3.73
CA LEU A 185 -18.45 -9.90 3.10
C LEU A 185 -19.60 -10.90 3.28
N ASN A 186 -19.30 -12.14 3.70
CA ASN A 186 -20.31 -13.12 4.06
C ASN A 186 -20.89 -12.88 5.46
N ASP A 187 -20.22 -12.11 6.30
CA ASP A 187 -20.71 -11.81 7.65
C ASP A 187 -21.99 -10.97 7.59
N LYS A 188 -22.75 -11.01 8.67
CA LYS A 188 -23.96 -10.20 8.83
C LYS A 188 -23.62 -8.70 8.79
N ASP A 189 -22.56 -8.32 9.49
CA ASP A 189 -22.02 -6.93 9.54
C ASP A 189 -20.49 -6.94 9.36
N PRO A 190 -19.98 -6.86 8.11
CA PRO A 190 -18.55 -6.80 7.83
C PRO A 190 -17.84 -5.61 8.51
N VAL A 191 -18.53 -4.49 8.72
CA VAL A 191 -17.98 -3.31 9.37
C VAL A 191 -17.69 -3.58 10.84
N ALA A 192 -18.59 -4.25 11.55
CA ALA A 192 -18.37 -4.65 12.95
C ALA A 192 -17.22 -5.65 13.07
N THR A 193 -17.13 -6.63 12.15
CA THR A 193 -16.02 -7.58 12.11
C THR A 193 -14.69 -6.86 11.92
N TRP A 194 -14.61 -5.95 10.95
CA TRP A 194 -13.40 -5.18 10.68
C TRP A 194 -13.01 -4.23 11.82
N ASN A 195 -13.96 -3.63 12.52
CA ASN A 195 -13.65 -2.83 13.71
C ASN A 195 -12.99 -3.69 14.81
N THR A 196 -13.43 -4.95 14.97
CA THR A 196 -12.82 -5.88 15.93
C THR A 196 -11.41 -6.28 15.52
N ILE A 197 -11.18 -6.61 14.23
CA ILE A 197 -9.86 -6.95 13.68
C ILE A 197 -8.92 -5.77 13.86
N ASN A 198 -9.34 -4.57 13.42
CA ASN A 198 -8.55 -3.36 13.53
C ASN A 198 -8.14 -3.06 14.98
N LYS A 199 -9.05 -3.24 15.94
CA LYS A 199 -8.72 -3.10 17.38
C LYS A 199 -7.62 -4.07 17.81
N THR A 200 -7.61 -5.31 17.31
CA THR A 200 -6.58 -6.30 17.61
C THR A 200 -5.23 -5.87 17.02
N VAL A 201 -5.20 -5.48 15.74
CA VAL A 201 -3.98 -5.01 15.05
C VAL A 201 -3.43 -3.74 15.71
N GLN A 202 -4.28 -2.76 16.04
CA GLN A 202 -3.89 -1.55 16.78
C GLN A 202 -3.35 -1.85 18.17
N THR A 203 -3.90 -2.85 18.87
CA THR A 203 -3.41 -3.26 20.19
C THR A 203 -1.99 -3.84 20.06
N THR A 204 -1.75 -4.64 19.04
CA THR A 204 -0.42 -5.18 18.72
C THR A 204 0.57 -4.05 18.40
N ALA A 205 0.20 -3.09 17.56
CA ALA A 205 1.03 -1.93 17.23
C ALA A 205 1.38 -1.09 18.48
N LYS A 206 0.40 -0.84 19.36
CA LYS A 206 0.63 -0.15 20.64
C LYS A 206 1.57 -0.89 21.58
N LYS A 207 1.47 -2.23 21.64
CA LYS A 207 2.39 -3.05 22.45
C LYS A 207 3.83 -2.95 21.90
N LEU A 208 4.02 -3.06 20.57
CA LEU A 208 5.33 -2.89 19.94
C LEU A 208 5.92 -1.50 20.20
N THR A 209 5.13 -0.44 20.07
CA THR A 209 5.58 0.93 20.38
C THR A 209 6.07 1.06 21.83
N LYS A 210 5.36 0.46 22.80
CA LYS A 210 5.75 0.48 24.22
C LYS A 210 7.07 -0.24 24.51
N LEU A 211 7.50 -1.16 23.64
CA LEU A 211 8.78 -1.86 23.81
C LEU A 211 10.01 -0.97 23.58
N ARG A 212 9.85 0.22 22.98
CA ARG A 212 10.98 1.14 22.70
C ARG A 212 12.08 0.46 21.92
N ILE A 213 11.72 -0.15 20.78
CA ILE A 213 12.63 -0.94 19.95
C ILE A 213 13.66 -0.05 19.28
N GLN A 214 14.96 -0.38 19.47
CA GLN A 214 16.07 0.31 18.82
C GLN A 214 16.38 -0.27 17.45
N SER A 215 16.38 -1.60 17.35
CA SER A 215 16.58 -2.30 16.08
C SER A 215 15.81 -3.61 16.05
N VAL A 216 15.62 -4.14 14.87
CA VAL A 216 15.12 -5.50 14.66
C VAL A 216 16.07 -6.28 13.78
N HIS A 217 16.28 -7.55 14.11
CA HIS A 217 17.02 -8.52 13.31
C HIS A 217 16.07 -9.57 12.76
N VAL A 218 15.98 -9.66 11.45
CA VAL A 218 15.12 -10.58 10.71
C VAL A 218 15.95 -11.73 10.17
N VAL A 219 15.68 -12.95 10.61
CA VAL A 219 16.43 -14.15 10.23
C VAL A 219 15.51 -15.21 9.64
N GLY A 220 15.96 -15.84 8.57
CA GLY A 220 15.32 -16.95 7.88
C GLY A 220 16.25 -17.59 6.86
N SER A 221 15.78 -18.58 6.12
CA SER A 221 16.59 -19.24 5.04
C SER A 221 16.91 -18.29 3.88
N ASP A 222 16.19 -17.20 3.76
CA ASP A 222 16.22 -16.24 2.65
C ASP A 222 16.41 -14.79 3.13
N VAL A 223 16.80 -14.61 4.38
CA VAL A 223 17.02 -13.28 4.96
C VAL A 223 17.98 -13.34 6.14
N ASP A 224 18.86 -12.36 6.20
CA ASP A 224 19.66 -11.95 7.34
C ASP A 224 19.79 -10.44 7.25
N LEU A 225 18.84 -9.73 7.89
CA LEU A 225 18.69 -8.29 7.73
C LEU A 225 18.48 -7.61 9.08
N THR A 226 19.33 -6.66 9.40
CA THR A 226 19.17 -5.78 10.56
C THR A 226 18.67 -4.41 10.14
N LEU A 227 17.64 -3.92 10.83
CA LEU A 227 17.04 -2.61 10.60
C LEU A 227 17.06 -1.80 11.89
N GLY A 228 17.71 -0.64 11.86
CA GLY A 228 17.57 0.36 12.91
C GLY A 228 16.14 0.92 12.91
N ILE A 229 15.51 0.96 14.06
CA ILE A 229 14.19 1.56 14.27
C ILE A 229 14.36 2.89 15.01
N GLY A 230 14.86 2.84 16.23
CA GLY A 230 15.05 3.99 17.11
C GLY A 230 13.83 4.31 17.97
N SER A 231 14.09 4.87 19.14
CA SER A 231 13.09 5.15 20.17
C SER A 231 12.06 6.24 19.78
N ASN A 232 12.35 6.99 18.73
CA ASN A 232 11.44 8.01 18.18
C ASN A 232 10.48 7.48 17.12
N ARG A 233 10.32 6.16 17.03
CA ARG A 233 9.38 5.48 16.13
C ARG A 233 8.24 4.84 16.90
N LYS A 234 7.05 4.94 16.35
CA LYS A 234 5.89 4.15 16.75
C LYS A 234 5.51 3.16 15.66
N TRP A 235 4.93 2.06 16.09
CA TRP A 235 4.31 1.08 15.21
C TRP A 235 2.85 1.47 14.99
N LEU A 236 2.38 1.30 13.77
CA LEU A 236 1.02 1.62 13.35
C LEU A 236 0.32 0.38 12.80
N ALA A 237 -1.00 0.43 12.80
CA ALA A 237 -1.85 -0.48 12.05
C ALA A 237 -2.31 0.19 10.76
N GLY A 238 -2.53 -0.56 9.69
CA GLY A 238 -3.00 -0.03 8.41
C GLY A 238 -4.38 0.66 8.49
N GLY A 239 -5.21 0.25 9.46
CA GLY A 239 -6.52 0.86 9.69
C GLY A 239 -7.46 0.70 8.50
N GLY A 240 -8.20 1.76 8.17
CA GLY A 240 -9.08 1.80 7.00
C GLY A 240 -8.41 2.29 5.72
N CYS A 241 -7.12 2.61 5.74
CA CYS A 241 -6.41 3.13 4.55
C CYS A 241 -6.37 2.12 3.41
N ASN A 242 -6.22 0.83 3.73
CA ASN A 242 -6.30 -0.28 2.80
C ASN A 242 -7.46 -1.21 3.19
N ILE A 243 -8.22 -1.68 2.22
CA ILE A 243 -9.29 -2.65 2.42
C ILE A 243 -8.98 -3.91 1.59
N PRO A 244 -8.45 -4.98 2.23
CA PRO A 244 -8.16 -5.13 3.67
C PRO A 244 -6.77 -4.62 4.07
N SER A 245 -6.52 -4.42 5.39
CA SER A 245 -5.18 -4.34 5.95
C SER A 245 -5.09 -5.06 7.30
N TYR A 246 -4.18 -6.03 7.39
CA TYR A 246 -3.90 -6.81 8.60
C TYR A 246 -2.52 -6.51 9.18
N GLU A 247 -1.84 -5.55 8.60
CA GLU A 247 -0.45 -5.24 8.89
C GLU A 247 -0.24 -4.42 10.14
N VAL A 248 0.92 -4.64 10.74
CA VAL A 248 1.53 -3.75 11.73
C VAL A 248 2.88 -3.33 11.21
N PHE A 249 3.07 -2.04 11.01
CA PHE A 249 4.24 -1.49 10.35
C PHE A 249 4.90 -0.35 11.12
N THR A 250 6.15 -0.07 10.77
CA THR A 250 6.89 1.11 11.20
C THR A 250 7.83 1.57 10.09
N THR A 251 8.35 2.78 10.21
CA THR A 251 9.40 3.30 9.33
C THR A 251 10.76 3.04 9.97
N PRO A 252 11.67 2.27 9.33
CA PRO A 252 13.05 2.14 9.79
C PRO A 252 13.81 3.46 9.70
N ASN A 253 14.87 3.60 10.53
CA ASN A 253 15.91 4.58 10.26
C ASN A 253 16.71 4.12 9.03
N TRP A 254 16.49 4.77 7.89
CA TRP A 254 17.08 4.34 6.63
C TRP A 254 18.61 4.29 6.65
N THR A 255 19.29 5.05 7.53
CA THR A 255 20.75 5.07 7.60
C THR A 255 21.36 3.84 8.29
N ASP A 256 20.54 3.04 8.98
CA ASP A 256 20.95 1.89 9.77
C ASP A 256 20.23 0.63 9.33
N VAL A 257 20.48 0.24 8.07
CA VAL A 257 19.97 -1.01 7.48
C VAL A 257 21.14 -1.77 6.88
N ASN A 258 21.37 -3.02 7.34
CA ASN A 258 22.49 -3.83 6.93
C ASN A 258 22.09 -5.31 6.77
N GLY A 259 22.65 -5.98 5.75
CA GLY A 259 22.39 -7.38 5.48
C GLY A 259 21.70 -7.63 4.14
N TRP A 260 20.99 -8.73 4.01
CA TRP A 260 20.38 -9.12 2.74
C TRP A 260 19.01 -9.76 2.93
N ILE A 261 18.21 -9.70 1.87
CA ILE A 261 16.88 -10.28 1.83
C ILE A 261 16.53 -10.76 0.42
N ARG A 262 15.92 -11.95 0.34
CA ARG A 262 15.23 -12.46 -0.84
C ARG A 262 13.72 -12.38 -0.62
N LEU A 263 13.01 -12.03 -1.67
CA LEU A 263 11.57 -11.83 -1.67
C LEU A 263 10.94 -12.86 -2.61
N ASN A 264 10.05 -13.67 -2.06
CA ASN A 264 9.49 -14.82 -2.78
C ASN A 264 8.19 -14.50 -3.51
N GLN A 265 7.60 -13.31 -3.27
CA GLN A 265 6.43 -12.88 -4.01
C GLN A 265 6.83 -11.99 -5.19
N PRO A 266 6.15 -12.09 -6.34
CA PRO A 266 6.39 -11.20 -7.47
C PRO A 266 5.96 -9.78 -7.13
N HIS A 267 6.68 -8.79 -7.66
CA HIS A 267 6.33 -7.38 -7.52
C HIS A 267 5.80 -6.83 -8.84
N TYR A 268 4.56 -6.35 -8.84
CA TYR A 268 3.88 -5.79 -10.02
C TYR A 268 3.99 -4.27 -10.00
N ARG A 269 4.63 -3.70 -11.02
CA ARG A 269 4.79 -2.26 -11.12
C ARG A 269 4.91 -1.81 -12.57
N TYR A 270 4.21 -0.71 -12.91
CA TYR A 270 4.28 -0.09 -14.25
C TYR A 270 4.01 -1.05 -15.41
N GLY A 271 3.05 -1.96 -15.23
CA GLY A 271 2.71 -2.97 -16.25
C GLY A 271 3.76 -4.06 -16.46
N LYS A 272 4.70 -4.22 -15.55
CA LYS A 272 5.74 -5.26 -15.56
C LYS A 272 5.76 -6.00 -14.24
N LYS A 273 6.22 -7.26 -14.27
CA LYS A 273 6.37 -8.14 -13.10
C LYS A 273 7.85 -8.39 -12.83
N ILE A 274 8.35 -7.99 -11.64
CA ILE A 274 9.70 -8.31 -11.17
C ILE A 274 9.60 -9.60 -10.36
N GLU A 275 10.45 -10.61 -10.65
CA GLU A 275 10.47 -11.90 -9.94
C GLU A 275 11.86 -12.21 -9.39
N GLY A 276 11.91 -12.96 -8.28
CA GLY A 276 13.16 -13.44 -7.68
C GLY A 276 14.05 -12.29 -7.21
N MET A 277 13.46 -11.30 -6.58
CA MET A 277 14.17 -10.11 -6.10
C MET A 277 15.07 -10.47 -4.90
N GLU A 278 16.33 -10.05 -4.97
CA GLU A 278 17.27 -10.08 -3.87
C GLU A 278 17.92 -8.71 -3.71
N LEU A 279 18.06 -8.25 -2.47
CA LEU A 279 18.61 -6.95 -2.14
C LEU A 279 19.67 -7.09 -1.04
N TRP A 280 20.82 -6.42 -1.20
CA TRP A 280 21.87 -6.30 -0.19
C TRP A 280 21.98 -4.85 0.23
N PHE A 281 21.97 -4.64 1.54
CA PHE A 281 22.04 -3.33 2.15
C PHE A 281 23.35 -3.16 2.91
N GLU A 282 23.98 -2.00 2.75
CA GLU A 282 25.12 -1.53 3.55
C GLU A 282 24.87 -0.07 3.93
N SER A 283 24.94 0.22 5.23
CA SER A 283 24.71 1.58 5.77
C SER A 283 23.45 2.24 5.20
N GLY A 284 22.39 1.47 5.09
CA GLY A 284 21.05 1.96 4.71
C GLY A 284 20.76 2.06 3.22
N VAL A 285 21.73 1.75 2.36
CA VAL A 285 21.51 1.80 0.91
C VAL A 285 21.64 0.42 0.27
N VAL A 286 20.83 0.17 -0.76
CA VAL A 286 20.99 -1.02 -1.58
C VAL A 286 22.26 -0.89 -2.40
N VAL A 287 23.26 -1.73 -2.10
CA VAL A 287 24.56 -1.78 -2.81
C VAL A 287 24.58 -2.83 -3.93
N LYS A 288 23.71 -3.82 -3.85
CA LYS A 288 23.58 -4.89 -4.84
C LYS A 288 22.14 -5.35 -4.94
N SER A 289 21.68 -5.58 -6.15
CA SER A 289 20.36 -6.14 -6.42
C SER A 289 20.44 -7.29 -7.42
N LYS A 290 19.47 -8.20 -7.37
CA LYS A 290 19.20 -9.20 -8.39
C LYS A 290 17.71 -9.34 -8.59
N ALA A 291 17.31 -9.74 -9.79
CA ALA A 291 15.98 -10.23 -10.08
C ALA A 291 16.07 -11.22 -11.24
N SER A 292 15.29 -12.29 -11.20
CA SER A 292 15.25 -13.29 -12.28
C SER A 292 14.49 -12.79 -13.50
N LYS A 293 13.61 -11.78 -13.33
CA LYS A 293 12.83 -11.15 -14.39
C LYS A 293 12.71 -9.63 -14.17
N ASN A 294 12.86 -8.88 -15.27
CA ASN A 294 12.76 -7.41 -15.30
C ASN A 294 13.71 -6.70 -14.30
N HIS A 295 14.96 -7.17 -14.16
CA HIS A 295 15.98 -6.56 -13.30
C HIS A 295 16.24 -5.10 -13.65
N GLU A 296 16.20 -4.72 -14.94
CA GLU A 296 16.35 -3.36 -15.42
C GLU A 296 15.29 -2.37 -14.85
N LEU A 297 14.06 -2.87 -14.59
CA LEU A 297 13.04 -2.08 -13.93
C LEU A 297 13.39 -1.85 -12.46
N LEU A 298 13.84 -2.89 -11.75
CA LEU A 298 14.34 -2.77 -10.38
C LEU A 298 15.49 -1.76 -10.31
N GLU A 299 16.48 -1.85 -11.19
CA GLU A 299 17.58 -0.90 -11.30
C GLU A 299 17.10 0.55 -11.51
N SER A 300 16.09 0.73 -12.37
CA SER A 300 15.51 2.05 -12.64
C SER A 300 14.81 2.63 -11.41
N MET A 301 14.15 1.78 -10.62
CA MET A 301 13.53 2.17 -9.35
C MET A 301 14.59 2.55 -8.31
N LEU A 302 15.65 1.74 -8.17
CA LEU A 302 16.75 1.99 -7.22
C LEU A 302 17.55 3.25 -7.56
N LYS A 303 17.69 3.60 -8.84
CA LYS A 303 18.34 4.84 -9.31
C LYS A 303 17.50 6.10 -9.09
N THR A 304 16.21 5.96 -8.78
CA THR A 304 15.38 7.12 -8.42
C THR A 304 15.83 7.70 -7.07
N PRO A 305 15.87 9.02 -6.89
CA PRO A 305 16.25 9.63 -5.61
C PRO A 305 15.50 9.00 -4.43
N GLY A 306 16.25 8.45 -3.47
CA GLY A 306 15.71 7.71 -2.32
C GLY A 306 15.09 6.35 -2.63
N GLY A 307 15.09 5.88 -3.88
CA GLY A 307 14.53 4.59 -4.27
C GLY A 307 15.34 3.38 -3.80
N ASN A 308 16.60 3.57 -3.45
CA ASN A 308 17.52 2.55 -2.93
C ASN A 308 17.59 2.50 -1.40
N LYS A 309 16.65 3.09 -0.70
CA LYS A 309 16.56 3.17 0.77
C LYS A 309 15.23 2.63 1.24
N LEU A 310 15.16 2.16 2.48
CA LEU A 310 13.90 1.70 3.06
C LEU A 310 13.03 2.86 3.54
N GLY A 311 11.72 2.72 3.35
CA GLY A 311 10.68 3.58 3.90
C GLY A 311 9.79 2.87 4.90
N GLU A 312 9.71 1.52 4.83
CA GLU A 312 8.80 0.74 5.66
C GLU A 312 9.36 -0.64 6.00
N PHE A 313 8.97 -1.12 7.18
CA PHE A 313 9.05 -2.52 7.61
C PHE A 313 7.73 -2.93 8.22
N SER A 314 7.15 -4.01 7.74
CA SER A 314 5.80 -4.46 8.10
C SER A 314 5.73 -5.97 8.38
N LEU A 315 4.78 -6.34 9.24
CA LEU A 315 4.51 -7.71 9.67
C LEU A 315 3.00 -7.98 9.64
N THR A 316 2.59 -9.12 9.08
CA THR A 316 1.20 -9.58 9.06
C THR A 316 1.09 -10.93 9.78
N ASP A 317 0.18 -11.02 10.77
CA ASP A 317 -0.05 -12.25 11.53
C ASP A 317 -0.92 -13.24 10.72
N ALA A 318 -0.42 -14.46 10.55
CA ALA A 318 -1.08 -15.52 9.80
C ALA A 318 -2.47 -15.88 10.35
N ARG A 319 -2.72 -15.68 11.65
CA ARG A 319 -4.00 -15.97 12.29
C ARG A 319 -5.11 -14.98 11.91
N LEU A 320 -4.73 -13.75 11.59
CA LEU A 320 -5.67 -12.66 11.28
C LEU A 320 -6.02 -12.62 9.80
N SER A 321 -5.03 -12.66 8.93
CA SER A 321 -5.27 -12.54 7.50
C SER A 321 -5.96 -13.76 6.91
N LYS A 322 -6.98 -13.51 6.09
CA LYS A 322 -7.72 -14.53 5.34
C LYS A 322 -7.28 -14.65 3.87
N ILE A 323 -6.24 -13.91 3.48
CA ILE A 323 -5.64 -14.00 2.16
C ILE A 323 -4.68 -15.19 2.17
N THR A 324 -4.93 -16.19 1.34
CA THR A 324 -4.18 -17.46 1.34
C THR A 324 -3.35 -17.69 0.09
N LYS A 325 -3.53 -16.86 -0.93
CA LYS A 325 -2.84 -16.95 -2.23
C LYS A 325 -2.44 -15.55 -2.68
N SER A 326 -1.35 -15.46 -3.47
CA SER A 326 -1.01 -14.22 -4.15
C SER A 326 -2.14 -13.82 -5.10
N MET A 327 -2.49 -12.56 -5.05
CA MET A 327 -3.55 -11.94 -5.85
C MET A 327 -2.99 -11.18 -7.05
N ALA A 328 -1.67 -11.22 -7.24
CA ALA A 328 -0.96 -10.41 -8.23
C ALA A 328 -1.28 -8.90 -8.11
N GLU A 329 -1.59 -8.48 -6.89
CA GLU A 329 -1.91 -7.09 -6.55
C GLU A 329 -1.34 -6.77 -5.17
N ILE A 330 -0.50 -5.74 -5.09
CA ILE A 330 0.28 -5.39 -3.91
C ILE A 330 -0.60 -5.21 -2.68
N LEU A 331 -1.73 -4.51 -2.81
CA LEU A 331 -2.69 -4.27 -1.72
C LEU A 331 -3.11 -5.54 -0.97
N TYR A 332 -3.23 -6.65 -1.70
CA TYR A 332 -3.59 -7.94 -1.10
C TYR A 332 -2.36 -8.76 -0.75
N ASP A 333 -1.33 -8.73 -1.60
CA ASP A 333 -0.14 -9.56 -1.44
C ASP A 333 0.68 -9.12 -0.22
N GLU A 334 0.74 -7.82 0.12
CA GLU A 334 1.33 -7.30 1.37
C GLU A 334 0.59 -7.79 2.64
N ASN A 335 -0.60 -8.31 2.48
CA ASN A 335 -1.47 -8.81 3.55
C ASN A 335 -1.66 -10.34 3.52
N ILE A 336 -0.90 -11.10 2.72
CA ILE A 336 -0.99 -12.57 2.72
C ILE A 336 -0.72 -13.12 4.12
N GLY A 337 -1.64 -13.95 4.63
CA GLY A 337 -1.47 -14.67 5.90
C GLY A 337 -0.69 -15.96 5.68
N GLY A 338 -1.26 -16.88 4.91
CA GLY A 338 -0.63 -18.18 4.62
C GLY A 338 -0.21 -18.94 5.89
N THR A 339 0.84 -19.75 5.77
CA THR A 339 1.36 -20.56 6.88
C THR A 339 2.26 -19.75 7.81
N TYR A 340 3.04 -18.82 7.25
CA TYR A 340 4.09 -18.09 7.97
C TYR A 340 3.87 -16.59 8.00
N GLY A 341 2.63 -16.15 7.80
CA GLY A 341 2.33 -14.73 7.75
C GLY A 341 3.04 -14.03 6.60
N ASN A 342 3.33 -12.78 6.80
CA ASN A 342 3.98 -11.93 5.82
C ASN A 342 4.97 -11.01 6.52
N THR A 343 6.14 -10.86 5.91
CA THR A 343 7.05 -9.76 6.19
C THR A 343 7.29 -9.01 4.90
N HIS A 344 7.09 -7.71 4.90
CA HIS A 344 7.48 -6.91 3.76
C HIS A 344 8.30 -5.69 4.17
N ILE A 345 9.03 -5.18 3.22
CA ILE A 345 9.75 -3.92 3.30
C ILE A 345 9.31 -3.05 2.13
N ALA A 346 9.22 -1.73 2.32
CA ALA A 346 9.05 -0.83 1.20
C ALA A 346 10.35 -0.13 0.83
N LEU A 347 10.70 -0.19 -0.45
CA LEU A 347 11.73 0.67 -1.03
C LEU A 347 11.15 2.06 -1.27
N GLY A 348 11.86 3.10 -0.81
CA GLY A 348 11.51 4.48 -1.11
C GLY A 348 10.93 5.29 0.05
N SER A 349 9.79 5.94 -0.16
CA SER A 349 9.23 6.94 0.75
C SER A 349 8.81 6.36 2.10
N ALA A 350 9.20 7.03 3.18
CA ALA A 350 8.83 6.70 4.54
C ALA A 350 7.45 7.27 4.94
N TYR A 351 6.82 6.62 5.92
CA TYR A 351 5.62 7.12 6.59
C TYR A 351 5.99 7.99 7.79
N ARG A 352 5.85 9.31 7.66
CA ARG A 352 6.17 10.28 8.74
C ARG A 352 5.26 10.13 9.94
N GLU A 353 4.09 9.54 9.77
CA GLU A 353 3.15 9.21 10.83
C GLU A 353 3.72 8.21 11.84
N CYS A 354 4.77 7.44 11.48
CA CYS A 354 5.52 6.59 12.40
C CYS A 354 6.43 7.37 13.36
N TYR A 355 6.54 8.69 13.24
CA TYR A 355 7.26 9.50 14.22
C TYR A 355 6.51 9.52 15.55
N ASP A 356 7.20 9.14 16.65
CA ASP A 356 6.65 9.10 18.01
C ASP A 356 6.92 10.40 18.74
N GLY A 357 6.48 11.50 18.21
CA GLY A 357 6.59 12.84 18.74
C GLY A 357 5.57 13.78 18.09
N THR A 358 5.62 15.05 18.44
CA THR A 358 4.80 16.07 17.80
C THR A 358 5.60 16.71 16.66
N PRO A 359 5.26 16.44 15.39
CA PRO A 359 5.97 17.06 14.29
C PRO A 359 5.65 18.55 14.20
N ASP A 360 6.68 19.38 13.98
CA ASP A 360 6.47 20.78 13.63
C ASP A 360 6.01 20.89 12.17
N PRO A 361 4.89 21.53 11.88
CA PRO A 361 4.37 21.72 10.53
C PRO A 361 5.35 22.42 9.56
N THR A 362 6.33 23.15 10.07
CA THR A 362 7.35 23.84 9.28
C THR A 362 8.52 22.96 8.85
N TRP A 363 8.61 21.74 9.37
CA TRP A 363 9.72 20.83 9.06
C TRP A 363 9.81 20.53 7.56
N LYS A 364 10.97 20.83 7.01
CA LYS A 364 11.29 20.54 5.60
C LYS A 364 11.71 19.08 5.43
N THR A 365 11.74 18.60 4.20
CA THR A 365 12.19 17.25 3.85
C THR A 365 13.56 16.91 4.46
N ALA A 366 14.53 17.82 4.40
CA ALA A 366 15.86 17.60 4.96
C ALA A 366 15.87 17.31 6.48
N TYR A 367 14.94 17.88 7.22
CA TYR A 367 14.79 17.59 8.65
C TYR A 367 14.31 16.15 8.89
N TRP A 368 13.30 15.73 8.11
CA TRP A 368 12.81 14.35 8.17
C TRP A 368 13.88 13.33 7.76
N GLU A 369 14.67 13.66 6.74
CA GLU A 369 15.80 12.80 6.32
C GLU A 369 16.88 12.70 7.40
N ALA A 370 17.18 13.79 8.11
CA ALA A 370 18.11 13.80 9.25
C ALA A 370 17.59 12.95 10.42
N LEU A 371 16.27 12.83 10.58
CA LEU A 371 15.64 11.92 11.54
C LEU A 371 15.56 10.46 11.04
N GLY A 372 16.12 10.16 9.87
CA GLY A 372 16.12 8.83 9.27
C GLY A 372 14.84 8.46 8.52
N PHE A 373 13.95 9.43 8.19
CA PHE A 373 12.78 9.21 7.33
C PHE A 373 13.16 9.48 5.88
N ASN A 374 13.18 8.44 5.06
CA ASN A 374 13.51 8.56 3.65
C ASN A 374 12.41 9.29 2.85
N SER A 375 12.82 10.11 1.90
CA SER A 375 11.93 10.78 0.96
C SER A 375 12.18 10.31 -0.46
N SER A 376 11.12 9.89 -1.15
CA SER A 376 11.19 9.44 -2.55
C SER A 376 9.83 9.64 -3.23
N VAL A 377 9.83 9.58 -4.56
CA VAL A 377 8.61 9.41 -5.37
C VAL A 377 8.26 7.91 -5.56
N VAL A 378 9.18 7.03 -5.18
CA VAL A 378 8.95 5.58 -5.12
C VAL A 378 8.43 5.24 -3.73
N HIS A 379 7.43 4.36 -3.65
CA HIS A 379 7.07 3.55 -2.50
C HIS A 379 6.63 2.21 -3.07
N SER A 380 7.36 1.15 -2.74
CA SER A 380 7.18 -0.15 -3.37
C SER A 380 7.37 -1.27 -2.36
N ASP A 381 6.25 -1.87 -1.97
CA ASP A 381 6.21 -2.99 -1.04
C ASP A 381 6.67 -4.26 -1.72
N VAL A 382 7.71 -4.86 -1.16
CA VAL A 382 8.31 -6.10 -1.66
C VAL A 382 8.23 -7.16 -0.57
N ILE A 383 7.64 -8.30 -0.91
CA ILE A 383 6.92 -9.16 0.02
C ILE A 383 7.59 -10.54 0.14
N SER A 384 7.62 -11.06 1.36
CA SER A 384 7.97 -12.44 1.61
C SER A 384 7.00 -13.11 2.58
N THR A 385 6.64 -14.34 2.23
CA THR A 385 5.77 -15.23 3.01
C THR A 385 6.51 -16.46 3.54
N THR A 386 7.85 -16.43 3.57
CA THR A 386 8.69 -17.50 4.08
C THR A 386 8.78 -17.48 5.60
N LYS A 387 9.21 -18.58 6.17
CA LYS A 387 9.42 -18.73 7.61
C LYS A 387 10.51 -17.78 8.11
N ARG A 388 10.19 -16.91 9.07
CA ARG A 388 11.10 -15.91 9.60
C ARG A 388 10.93 -15.73 11.11
N THR A 389 12.03 -15.31 11.75
CA THR A 389 12.05 -14.84 13.14
C THR A 389 12.49 -13.38 13.16
N VAL A 390 11.77 -12.54 13.89
CA VAL A 390 12.14 -11.15 14.12
C VAL A 390 12.45 -10.96 15.60
N THR A 391 13.69 -10.61 15.88
CA THR A 391 14.17 -10.31 17.22
C THR A 391 14.41 -8.81 17.37
N ALA A 392 13.77 -8.18 18.33
CA ALA A 392 13.96 -6.77 18.66
C ALA A 392 15.07 -6.61 19.71
N THR A 393 15.92 -5.61 19.52
CA THR A 393 16.79 -5.06 20.55
C THR A 393 16.13 -3.83 21.14
N LEU A 394 15.92 -3.80 22.44
CA LEU A 394 15.22 -2.74 23.16
C LEU A 394 16.18 -1.64 23.60
N GLU A 395 15.66 -0.48 24.00
CA GLU A 395 16.45 0.68 24.46
C GLU A 395 17.39 0.35 25.63
N ASN A 396 17.03 -0.60 26.49
CA ASN A 396 17.86 -1.08 27.61
C ASN A 396 18.88 -2.15 27.21
N GLY A 397 19.05 -2.44 25.91
CA GLY A 397 19.98 -3.44 25.37
C GLY A 397 19.47 -4.89 25.43
N THR A 398 18.32 -5.17 26.05
CA THR A 398 17.77 -6.53 26.07
C THR A 398 17.17 -6.90 24.72
N THR A 399 17.13 -8.20 24.42
CA THR A 399 16.52 -8.72 23.18
C THR A 399 15.22 -9.46 23.47
N LYS A 400 14.28 -9.37 22.51
CA LYS A 400 13.00 -10.06 22.57
C LYS A 400 12.57 -10.51 21.19
N VAL A 401 12.18 -11.79 21.05
CA VAL A 401 11.47 -12.24 19.83
C VAL A 401 10.08 -11.60 19.81
N ILE A 402 9.79 -10.80 18.78
CA ILE A 402 8.52 -10.09 18.62
C ILE A 402 7.62 -10.75 17.58
N TYR A 403 8.21 -11.51 16.65
CA TYR A 403 7.46 -12.24 15.60
C TYR A 403 8.21 -13.52 15.26
N LYS A 404 7.51 -14.63 15.16
CA LYS A 404 8.09 -15.93 14.83
C LYS A 404 7.05 -16.79 14.10
N ASP A 405 7.48 -17.45 13.03
CA ASP A 405 6.69 -18.43 12.30
C ASP A 405 5.28 -17.89 11.92
N GLY A 406 5.22 -16.63 11.52
CA GLY A 406 3.98 -15.98 11.10
C GLY A 406 3.13 -15.39 12.22
N HIS A 407 3.60 -15.37 13.48
CA HIS A 407 2.81 -14.93 14.63
C HIS A 407 3.54 -13.88 15.46
N PHE A 408 2.81 -12.86 15.92
CA PHE A 408 3.34 -11.96 16.96
C PHE A 408 3.49 -12.70 18.28
N SER A 409 4.64 -12.47 18.95
CA SER A 409 5.03 -13.08 20.25
C SER A 409 5.19 -11.99 21.33
N ILE A 410 4.15 -11.12 21.51
CA ILE A 410 4.19 -9.93 22.38
C ILE A 410 2.97 -9.80 23.29
#